data_5cbd4416c8f2e01a24744fae08945fc9
#
_entry.id   5cbd4416c8f2e01a24744fae08945fc9
#
_cell.length_a   1.000
_cell.length_b   1.000
_cell.length_c   1.000
_cell.angle_alpha   90.00
_cell.angle_beta   90.00
_cell.angle_gamma   90.00
#
_symmetry.space_group_name_H-M   'P 1'
#
loop_
_entity.id
_entity.type
_entity.pdbx_description
1 polymer ?
#
loop_
_entity_poly.entity_id
_entity_poly.type
_entity_poly.pdbx_seq_one_letter_code
_entity_poly.pdbx_strand_id
1 'polypeptide(L)'
;MTIRSATRYLAGVVLCAGLALGAHAGTPEEDATLGLIREQFQDVDLRRVIEVSASMKLDEQGAKRFWPIYRAYLAEIVALRDRQIDTLAEYARQLDAGWIDDPTARTSLARSLALEQARVDARHHMIRKAGEVITPIQTLRLYQLELAMDASMRSRLLEQIPPAR
;
A
#
# COMPACT_ATOMS: atom_id res chain seq x y z
N MET A 1 -15.03 28.72 -9.23
CA MET A 1 -15.67 27.64 -8.48
C MET A 1 -14.61 26.94 -7.65
N THR A 2 -14.72 27.02 -6.36
CA THR A 2 -13.71 27.09 -5.29
C THR A 2 -13.10 25.74 -4.96
N ILE A 3 -11.79 25.60 -5.19
CA ILE A 3 -10.93 24.53 -4.67
C ILE A 3 -10.72 24.79 -3.16
N ARG A 4 -11.61 24.28 -2.31
CA ARG A 4 -11.54 24.48 -0.85
C ARG A 4 -11.74 23.22 -0.01
N SER A 5 -11.52 22.02 -0.52
CA SER A 5 -11.83 20.80 0.24
C SER A 5 -10.68 19.80 0.45
N ALA A 6 -9.50 19.99 -0.14
CA ALA A 6 -8.38 19.07 0.02
C ALA A 6 -7.50 19.32 1.26
N THR A 7 -7.66 20.49 1.91
CA THR A 7 -6.76 20.95 2.98
C THR A 7 -7.14 20.43 4.38
N ARG A 8 -8.17 19.61 4.53
CA ARG A 8 -8.71 19.28 5.87
C ARG A 8 -8.23 17.96 6.47
N TYR A 9 -7.50 17.11 5.75
CA TYR A 9 -7.11 15.79 6.25
C TYR A 9 -5.62 15.62 6.60
N LEU A 10 -4.76 16.58 6.22
CA LEU A 10 -3.35 16.62 6.64
C LEU A 10 -3.02 17.81 7.55
N ALA A 11 -3.98 18.66 7.85
CA ALA A 11 -3.78 19.87 8.66
C ALA A 11 -3.70 19.61 10.19
N GLY A 12 -3.61 18.37 10.63
CA GLY A 12 -3.45 18.00 12.05
C GLY A 12 -2.01 17.83 12.53
N VAL A 13 -1.02 17.93 11.65
CA VAL A 13 0.39 17.74 12.01
C VAL A 13 1.18 19.04 11.83
N VAL A 14 0.77 20.10 12.49
CA VAL A 14 1.59 21.29 12.64
C VAL A 14 1.57 21.71 14.10
N LEU A 15 2.58 21.48 14.84
CA LEU A 15 3.36 22.42 15.68
C LEU A 15 4.32 21.67 16.60
N CYS A 16 5.57 21.86 16.44
CA CYS A 16 6.50 22.55 17.35
C CYS A 16 7.93 22.27 16.94
N ALA A 17 8.59 23.31 16.53
CA ALA A 17 10.03 23.35 16.28
C ALA A 17 10.82 23.06 17.56
N GLY A 18 11.63 22.02 17.50
CA GLY A 18 12.71 21.78 18.43
C GLY A 18 13.94 21.34 17.64
N LEU A 19 14.92 22.22 17.50
CA LEU A 19 16.23 21.94 16.92
C LEU A 19 16.94 20.86 17.72
N ALA A 20 16.95 19.63 17.20
CA ALA A 20 17.91 18.61 17.62
C ALA A 20 18.32 17.83 16.37
N LEU A 21 19.58 17.94 15.99
CA LEU A 21 20.29 17.04 15.10
C LEU A 21 20.34 15.67 15.74
N GLY A 22 19.38 14.80 15.40
CA GLY A 22 19.27 13.42 15.87
C GLY A 22 18.42 12.66 14.87
N ALA A 23 18.72 11.39 14.64
CA ALA A 23 17.97 10.48 13.78
C ALA A 23 16.46 10.74 13.90
N HIS A 24 15.80 11.03 12.78
CA HIS A 24 14.38 11.41 12.73
C HIS A 24 13.50 10.20 13.08
N ALA A 25 13.36 9.94 14.36
CA ALA A 25 12.21 9.20 14.86
C ALA A 25 10.99 10.12 14.70
N GLY A 26 9.89 9.63 14.09
CA GLY A 26 8.65 10.37 13.99
C GLY A 26 8.16 10.84 15.36
N THR A 27 7.35 11.90 15.39
CA THR A 27 6.73 12.31 16.65
C THR A 27 5.71 11.24 17.10
N PRO A 28 5.41 11.12 18.40
CA PRO A 28 4.38 10.18 18.89
C PRO A 28 3.01 10.37 18.20
N GLU A 29 2.69 11.56 17.75
CA GLU A 29 1.45 11.89 17.04
C GLU A 29 1.50 11.38 15.59
N GLU A 30 2.64 11.47 14.90
CA GLU A 30 2.86 10.89 13.58
C GLU A 30 2.78 9.36 13.64
N ASP A 31 3.41 8.73 14.64
CA ASP A 31 3.37 7.28 14.84
C ASP A 31 1.94 6.80 15.12
N ALA A 32 1.17 7.54 15.90
CA ALA A 32 -0.25 7.24 16.16
C ALA A 32 -1.08 7.35 14.86
N THR A 33 -0.86 8.39 14.06
CA THR A 33 -1.54 8.59 12.78
C THR A 33 -1.21 7.48 11.78
N LEU A 34 0.05 7.10 11.67
CA LEU A 34 0.49 5.97 10.84
C LEU A 34 -0.10 4.64 11.34
N GLY A 35 -0.24 4.48 12.66
CA GLY A 35 -0.91 3.34 13.27
C GLY A 35 -2.37 3.22 12.83
N LEU A 36 -3.14 4.32 12.88
CA LEU A 36 -4.54 4.37 12.43
C LEU A 36 -4.66 4.05 10.93
N ILE A 37 -3.75 4.57 10.10
CA ILE A 37 -3.73 4.25 8.67
C ILE A 37 -3.51 2.75 8.46
N ARG A 38 -2.55 2.13 9.16
CA ARG A 38 -2.29 0.69 9.08
C ARG A 38 -3.51 -0.14 9.52
N GLU A 39 -4.19 0.28 10.59
CA GLU A 39 -5.40 -0.39 11.07
C GLU A 39 -6.54 -0.37 10.04
N GLN A 40 -6.79 0.76 9.38
CA GLN A 40 -7.78 0.86 8.31
C GLN A 40 -7.51 -0.13 7.15
N PHE A 41 -6.26 -0.47 6.91
CA PHE A 41 -5.91 -1.44 5.86
C PHE A 41 -6.11 -2.89 6.28
N GLN A 42 -6.17 -3.23 7.57
CA GLN A 42 -6.47 -4.59 8.03
C GLN A 42 -7.88 -5.03 7.57
N ASP A 43 -8.86 -4.15 7.63
CA ASP A 43 -10.21 -4.40 7.12
C ASP A 43 -10.22 -4.67 5.61
N VAL A 44 -9.35 -3.97 4.87
CA VAL A 44 -9.20 -4.18 3.42
C VAL A 44 -8.63 -5.56 3.11
N ASP A 45 -7.65 -6.02 3.89
CA ASP A 45 -7.03 -7.35 3.72
C ASP A 45 -8.02 -8.47 4.05
N LEU A 46 -8.82 -8.30 5.09
CA LEU A 46 -9.90 -9.25 5.43
C LEU A 46 -10.94 -9.32 4.30
N ARG A 47 -11.40 -8.19 3.78
CA ARG A 47 -12.33 -8.13 2.65
C ARG A 47 -11.75 -8.81 1.42
N ARG A 48 -10.45 -8.64 1.14
CA ARG A 48 -9.75 -9.31 0.04
C ARG A 48 -9.83 -10.83 0.17
N VAL A 49 -9.58 -11.38 1.35
CA VAL A 49 -9.71 -12.83 1.61
C VAL A 49 -11.15 -13.31 1.39
N ILE A 50 -12.14 -12.59 1.90
CA ILE A 50 -13.55 -12.90 1.74
C ILE A 50 -13.93 -12.90 0.26
N GLU A 51 -13.58 -11.87 -0.48
CA GLU A 51 -13.89 -11.73 -1.91
C GLU A 51 -13.30 -12.85 -2.75
N VAL A 52 -12.01 -13.15 -2.53
CA VAL A 52 -11.34 -14.27 -3.21
C VAL A 52 -11.99 -15.60 -2.84
N SER A 53 -12.28 -15.83 -1.56
CA SER A 53 -12.94 -17.05 -1.10
C SER A 53 -14.31 -17.25 -1.79
N ALA A 54 -15.13 -16.21 -1.83
CA ALA A 54 -16.46 -16.26 -2.43
C ALA A 54 -16.41 -16.46 -3.96
N SER A 55 -15.43 -15.82 -4.62
CA SER A 55 -15.34 -15.80 -6.08
C SER A 55 -14.68 -17.04 -6.68
N MET A 56 -13.73 -17.66 -5.96
CA MET A 56 -12.92 -18.76 -6.50
C MET A 56 -13.62 -20.10 -6.51
N LYS A 57 -14.57 -20.33 -5.60
CA LYS A 57 -15.37 -21.59 -5.51
C LYS A 57 -14.49 -22.83 -5.62
N LEU A 58 -13.42 -22.89 -4.85
CA LEU A 58 -12.50 -24.04 -4.85
C LEU A 58 -13.13 -25.24 -4.13
N ASP A 59 -12.85 -26.43 -4.63
CA ASP A 59 -13.11 -27.66 -3.88
C ASP A 59 -12.12 -27.79 -2.70
N GLU A 60 -12.33 -28.75 -1.85
CA GLU A 60 -11.51 -28.92 -0.64
C GLU A 60 -10.03 -29.15 -0.96
N GLN A 61 -9.72 -29.93 -2.00
CA GLN A 61 -8.33 -30.22 -2.39
C GLN A 61 -7.66 -28.99 -3.02
N GLY A 62 -8.37 -28.28 -3.89
CA GLY A 62 -7.90 -27.02 -4.49
C GLY A 62 -7.66 -25.97 -3.41
N ALA A 63 -8.58 -25.83 -2.46
CA ALA A 63 -8.44 -24.90 -1.34
C ALA A 63 -7.21 -25.21 -0.48
N LYS A 64 -6.97 -26.48 -0.12
CA LYS A 64 -5.77 -26.87 0.66
C LYS A 64 -4.45 -26.48 -0.01
N ARG A 65 -4.38 -26.55 -1.34
CA ARG A 65 -3.18 -26.20 -2.11
C ARG A 65 -3.07 -24.69 -2.38
N PHE A 66 -4.19 -24.03 -2.64
CA PHE A 66 -4.26 -22.61 -3.00
C PHE A 66 -3.98 -21.68 -1.83
N TRP A 67 -4.61 -21.88 -0.67
CA TRP A 67 -4.55 -20.95 0.44
C TRP A 67 -3.14 -20.70 1.00
N PRO A 68 -2.23 -21.67 1.07
CA PRO A 68 -0.85 -21.38 1.48
C PRO A 68 -0.14 -20.40 0.53
N ILE A 69 -0.35 -20.52 -0.79
CA ILE A 69 0.23 -19.65 -1.82
C ILE A 69 -0.33 -18.23 -1.66
N TYR A 70 -1.67 -18.14 -1.53
CA TYR A 70 -2.35 -16.86 -1.42
C TYR A 70 -2.00 -16.11 -0.12
N ARG A 71 -1.89 -16.82 1.01
CA ARG A 71 -1.45 -16.22 2.28
C ARG A 71 -0.02 -15.69 2.24
N ALA A 72 0.89 -16.40 1.60
CA ALA A 72 2.26 -15.91 1.40
C ALA A 72 2.29 -14.61 0.59
N TYR A 73 1.50 -14.54 -0.48
CA TYR A 73 1.32 -13.31 -1.27
C TYR A 73 0.73 -12.17 -0.44
N LEU A 74 -0.31 -12.43 0.36
CA LEU A 74 -0.89 -11.39 1.22
C LEU A 74 0.12 -10.83 2.21
N ALA A 75 0.95 -11.67 2.83
CA ALA A 75 2.00 -11.21 3.74
C ALA A 75 3.02 -10.30 3.01
N GLU A 76 3.38 -10.63 1.78
CA GLU A 76 4.26 -9.81 0.94
C GLU A 76 3.62 -8.47 0.57
N ILE A 77 2.34 -8.46 0.19
CA ILE A 77 1.60 -7.22 -0.15
C ILE A 77 1.44 -6.31 1.08
N VAL A 78 1.19 -6.87 2.25
CA VAL A 78 1.15 -6.10 3.51
C VAL A 78 2.51 -5.42 3.77
N ALA A 79 3.61 -6.17 3.67
CA ALA A 79 4.95 -5.63 3.86
C ALA A 79 5.32 -4.55 2.83
N LEU A 80 4.89 -4.69 1.58
CA LEU A 80 5.10 -3.68 0.53
C LEU A 80 4.26 -2.42 0.79
N ARG A 81 3.04 -2.57 1.28
CA ARG A 81 2.17 -1.46 1.67
C ARG A 81 2.76 -0.69 2.84
N ASP A 82 3.25 -1.36 3.87
CA ASP A 82 3.86 -0.71 5.01
C ASP A 82 5.06 0.15 4.59
N ARG A 83 5.93 -0.38 3.72
CA ARG A 83 7.03 0.40 3.13
C ARG A 83 6.55 1.59 2.30
N GLN A 84 5.42 1.45 1.62
CA GLN A 84 4.83 2.57 0.88
C GLN A 84 4.32 3.65 1.81
N ILE A 85 3.64 3.29 2.91
CA ILE A 85 3.20 4.23 3.94
C ILE A 85 4.40 4.97 4.53
N ASP A 86 5.48 4.27 4.88
CA ASP A 86 6.70 4.87 5.39
C ASP A 86 7.35 5.83 4.38
N THR A 87 7.36 5.47 3.10
CA THR A 87 7.88 6.33 2.01
C THR A 87 7.05 7.61 1.86
N LEU A 88 5.72 7.49 1.98
CA LEU A 88 4.82 8.65 1.90
C LEU A 88 4.93 9.55 3.12
N ALA A 89 5.07 8.98 4.32
CA ALA A 89 5.29 9.74 5.54
C ALA A 89 6.60 10.52 5.48
N GLU A 90 7.67 9.90 4.99
CA GLU A 90 8.95 10.59 4.78
C GLU A 90 8.83 11.72 3.77
N TYR A 91 8.15 11.48 2.65
CA TYR A 91 7.89 12.53 1.65
C TYR A 91 7.09 13.69 2.25
N ALA A 92 6.06 13.43 3.04
CA ALA A 92 5.25 14.45 3.69
C ALA A 92 6.10 15.32 4.64
N ARG A 93 6.94 14.70 5.49
CA ARG A 93 7.88 15.43 6.37
C ARG A 93 8.84 16.33 5.60
N GLN A 94 9.39 15.84 4.49
CA GLN A 94 10.30 16.60 3.64
C GLN A 94 9.60 17.78 2.96
N LEU A 95 8.35 17.59 2.54
CA LEU A 95 7.54 18.65 1.94
C LEU A 95 7.21 19.75 2.95
N ASP A 96 6.81 19.38 4.16
CA ASP A 96 6.47 20.33 5.24
C ASP A 96 7.71 21.11 5.72
N ALA A 97 8.87 20.46 5.72
CA ALA A 97 10.15 21.10 6.04
C ALA A 97 10.71 21.99 4.91
N GLY A 98 10.08 21.96 3.73
CA GLY A 98 10.57 22.72 2.56
C GLY A 98 11.86 22.17 1.95
N TRP A 99 12.19 20.91 2.19
CA TRP A 99 13.49 20.30 1.85
C TRP A 99 13.45 19.37 0.63
N ILE A 100 12.49 19.52 -0.23
CA ILE A 100 12.47 18.71 -1.46
C ILE A 100 13.38 19.36 -2.50
N ASP A 101 14.64 18.97 -2.48
CA ASP A 101 15.60 19.25 -3.55
C ASP A 101 15.61 18.13 -4.61
N ASP A 102 16.32 18.35 -5.70
CA ASP A 102 16.46 17.40 -6.80
C ASP A 102 16.99 16.01 -6.37
N PRO A 103 18.03 15.88 -5.52
CA PRO A 103 18.47 14.58 -5.01
C PRO A 103 17.41 13.85 -4.21
N THR A 104 16.70 14.53 -3.33
CA THR A 104 15.60 14.00 -2.51
C THR A 104 14.45 13.54 -3.39
N ALA A 105 14.03 14.34 -4.38
CA ALA A 105 12.99 13.98 -5.34
C ALA A 105 13.36 12.73 -6.14
N ARG A 106 14.62 12.63 -6.62
CA ARG A 106 15.11 11.43 -7.33
C ARG A 106 15.07 10.18 -6.46
N THR A 107 15.47 10.30 -5.21
CA THR A 107 15.47 9.17 -4.27
C THR A 107 14.03 8.70 -3.97
N SER A 108 13.12 9.62 -3.70
CA SER A 108 11.71 9.32 -3.45
C SER A 108 11.04 8.68 -4.67
N LEU A 109 11.30 9.18 -5.87
CA LEU A 109 10.82 8.58 -7.11
C LEU A 109 11.36 7.16 -7.31
N ALA A 110 12.66 6.96 -7.13
CA ALA A 110 13.28 5.63 -7.28
C ALA A 110 12.68 4.60 -6.30
N ARG A 111 12.46 4.99 -5.04
CA ARG A 111 11.79 4.14 -4.04
C ARG A 111 10.35 3.80 -4.45
N SER A 112 9.59 4.78 -4.90
CA SER A 112 8.22 4.59 -5.34
C SER A 112 8.12 3.63 -6.53
N LEU A 113 8.97 3.79 -7.54
CA LEU A 113 9.03 2.90 -8.70
C LEU A 113 9.44 1.47 -8.32
N ALA A 114 10.41 1.32 -7.40
CA ALA A 114 10.82 0.01 -6.90
C ALA A 114 9.68 -0.71 -6.16
N LEU A 115 8.89 0.00 -5.36
CA LEU A 115 7.71 -0.56 -4.68
C LEU A 115 6.60 -0.94 -5.66
N GLU A 116 6.37 -0.14 -6.71
CA GLU A 116 5.42 -0.51 -7.78
C GLU A 116 5.85 -1.79 -8.48
N GLN A 117 7.12 -1.89 -8.87
CA GLN A 117 7.66 -3.08 -9.53
C GLN A 117 7.55 -4.31 -8.62
N ALA A 118 7.96 -4.21 -7.36
CA ALA A 118 7.88 -5.31 -6.39
C ALA A 118 6.43 -5.81 -6.22
N ARG A 119 5.44 -4.93 -6.23
CA ARG A 119 4.02 -5.32 -6.17
C ARG A 119 3.56 -6.09 -7.40
N VAL A 120 3.98 -5.66 -8.59
CA VAL A 120 3.71 -6.37 -9.84
C VAL A 120 4.35 -7.76 -9.81
N ASP A 121 5.60 -7.85 -9.37
CA ASP A 121 6.35 -9.11 -9.31
C ASP A 121 5.73 -10.09 -8.30
N ALA A 122 5.34 -9.62 -7.11
CA ALA A 122 4.64 -10.41 -6.10
C ALA A 122 3.34 -11.00 -6.68
N ARG A 123 2.51 -10.18 -7.33
CA ARG A 123 1.29 -10.65 -7.99
C ARG A 123 1.57 -11.66 -9.09
N HIS A 124 2.53 -11.40 -9.97
CA HIS A 124 2.90 -12.33 -11.04
C HIS A 124 3.41 -13.66 -10.48
N HIS A 125 4.22 -13.61 -9.42
CA HIS A 125 4.70 -14.82 -8.74
C HIS A 125 3.54 -15.65 -8.19
N MET A 126 2.63 -15.01 -7.46
CA MET A 126 1.45 -15.65 -6.89
C MET A 126 0.56 -16.26 -7.97
N ILE A 127 0.27 -15.54 -9.06
CA ILE A 127 -0.56 -16.04 -10.16
C ILE A 127 0.06 -17.26 -10.83
N ARG A 128 1.36 -17.27 -11.08
CA ARG A 128 2.06 -18.46 -11.62
C ARG A 128 1.93 -19.65 -10.67
N LYS A 129 2.19 -19.46 -9.38
CA LYS A 129 2.07 -20.53 -8.37
C LYS A 129 0.64 -21.04 -8.20
N ALA A 130 -0.33 -20.13 -8.19
CA ALA A 130 -1.75 -20.52 -8.14
C ALA A 130 -2.14 -21.33 -9.39
N GLY A 131 -1.68 -20.96 -10.58
CA GLY A 131 -1.94 -21.67 -11.84
C GLY A 131 -1.43 -23.11 -11.88
N GLU A 132 -0.51 -23.49 -10.99
CA GLU A 132 -0.04 -24.88 -10.84
C GLU A 132 -1.05 -25.76 -10.06
N VAL A 133 -2.00 -25.16 -9.32
CA VAL A 133 -2.87 -25.87 -8.36
C VAL A 133 -4.38 -25.66 -8.58
N ILE A 134 -4.76 -24.66 -9.38
CA ILE A 134 -6.14 -24.34 -9.76
C ILE A 134 -6.31 -24.31 -11.27
N THR A 135 -7.55 -24.30 -11.77
CA THR A 135 -7.81 -24.31 -13.23
C THR A 135 -7.42 -22.99 -13.90
N PRO A 136 -7.13 -22.97 -15.22
CA PRO A 136 -6.81 -21.74 -15.94
C PRO A 136 -7.89 -20.66 -15.84
N ILE A 137 -9.17 -21.04 -15.81
CA ILE A 137 -10.27 -20.08 -15.67
C ILE A 137 -10.32 -19.48 -14.25
N GLN A 138 -10.00 -20.25 -13.23
CA GLN A 138 -9.89 -19.77 -11.86
C GLN A 138 -8.65 -18.86 -11.73
N THR A 139 -7.54 -19.20 -12.36
CA THR A 139 -6.32 -18.36 -12.39
C THR A 139 -6.59 -17.02 -13.04
N LEU A 140 -7.30 -16.98 -14.17
CA LEU A 140 -7.69 -15.73 -14.82
C LEU A 140 -8.60 -14.89 -13.93
N ARG A 141 -9.58 -15.51 -13.29
CA ARG A 141 -10.49 -14.84 -12.34
C ARG A 141 -9.74 -14.25 -11.16
N LEU A 142 -8.81 -15.00 -10.57
CA LEU A 142 -7.95 -14.51 -9.49
C LEU A 142 -7.16 -13.28 -9.91
N TYR A 143 -6.55 -13.32 -11.10
CA TYR A 143 -5.81 -12.18 -11.65
C TYR A 143 -6.70 -10.94 -11.81
N GLN A 144 -7.90 -11.10 -12.34
CA GLN A 144 -8.86 -9.99 -12.52
C GLN A 144 -9.30 -9.40 -11.18
N LEU A 145 -9.58 -10.24 -10.19
CA LEU A 145 -9.92 -9.79 -8.83
C LEU A 145 -8.79 -8.98 -8.20
N GLU A 146 -7.56 -9.49 -8.28
CA GLU A 146 -6.38 -8.81 -7.72
C GLU A 146 -6.15 -7.45 -8.40
N LEU A 147 -6.31 -7.35 -9.73
CA LEU A 147 -6.20 -6.08 -10.44
C LEU A 147 -7.26 -5.07 -9.97
N ALA A 148 -8.51 -5.49 -9.82
CA ALA A 148 -9.59 -4.62 -9.38
C ALA A 148 -9.37 -4.11 -7.95
N MET A 149 -8.93 -4.99 -7.03
CA MET A 149 -8.64 -4.63 -5.66
C MET A 149 -7.44 -3.68 -5.56
N ASP A 150 -6.36 -3.93 -6.33
CA ASP A 150 -5.20 -3.05 -6.39
C ASP A 150 -5.57 -1.66 -6.94
N ALA A 151 -6.37 -1.59 -8.00
CA ALA A 151 -6.81 -0.32 -8.57
C ALA A 151 -7.62 0.51 -7.57
N SER A 152 -8.54 -0.12 -6.85
CA SER A 152 -9.33 0.54 -5.80
C SER A 152 -8.47 1.08 -4.66
N MET A 153 -7.48 0.31 -4.22
CA MET A 153 -6.56 0.73 -3.16
C MET A 153 -5.66 1.88 -3.60
N ARG A 154 -5.11 1.81 -4.82
CA ARG A 154 -4.25 2.87 -5.37
C ARG A 154 -5.00 4.19 -5.51
N SER A 155 -6.25 4.18 -5.97
CA SER A 155 -7.08 5.39 -6.06
C SER A 155 -7.19 6.08 -4.70
N ARG A 156 -7.50 5.34 -3.65
CA ARG A 156 -7.61 5.88 -2.28
C ARG A 156 -6.30 6.47 -1.75
N LEU A 157 -5.17 5.84 -2.05
CA LEU A 157 -3.86 6.34 -1.62
C LEU A 157 -3.48 7.62 -2.36
N LEU A 158 -3.70 7.68 -3.69
CA LEU A 158 -3.34 8.83 -4.51
C LEU A 158 -4.15 10.09 -4.15
N GLU A 159 -5.39 9.93 -3.69
CA GLU A 159 -6.22 11.05 -3.22
C GLU A 159 -5.64 11.75 -1.98
N GLN A 160 -4.75 11.09 -1.25
CA GLN A 160 -4.13 11.60 -0.02
C GLN A 160 -2.74 12.21 -0.25
N ILE A 161 -2.16 12.08 -1.45
CA ILE A 161 -0.80 12.54 -1.74
C ILE A 161 -0.84 13.92 -2.42
N PRO A 162 -0.32 14.97 -1.79
CA PRO A 162 -0.17 16.25 -2.45
C PRO A 162 0.91 16.16 -3.56
N PRO A 163 0.71 16.82 -4.72
CA PRO A 163 1.73 16.86 -5.76
C PRO A 163 2.97 17.64 -5.29
N ALA A 164 4.14 17.22 -5.77
CA ALA A 164 5.38 17.98 -5.59
C ALA A 164 5.23 19.38 -6.23
N ARG A 165 5.69 20.41 -5.53
CA ARG A 165 5.65 21.82 -5.97
C ARG A 165 7.04 22.31 -6.23
#